data_0d89b27ca6335d1f119e2c3722eb2113
#
_entry.id   0d89b27ca6335d1f119e2c3722eb2113
#
_cell.length_a   1.000
_cell.length_b   1.000
_cell.length_c   1.000
_cell.angle_alpha   90.00
_cell.angle_beta   90.00
_cell.angle_gamma   90.00
#
_symmetry.space_group_name_H-M   'P 1'
#
loop_
_entity.id
_entity.type
_entity.pdbx_description
1 polymer ?
#
loop_
_entity_poly.entity_id
_entity_poly.type
_entity_poly.pdbx_seq_one_letter_code
_entity_poly.pdbx_strand_id
1 'polypeptide(L)'
;MDTARYFCLLFLIFSSNSISQSKDQLTEILWLQSNTPPFHLDSGNTQMGLCDNLTKQLISSIKDVKHTRLFVPQKRINKYIKEGKNVCFPCVIHKKSTNEVYTYSRPTSIYPEFSIITTNQKAETLTKAHGNPINLISLLSDERFTYGQAAARRFSPHINMIIENSLSHHNVSLSLSSDNESGVVIDRLRHGFLDYSLDYPFMASYFNQQQHPIKIVSIPIAQNTRSLIKGAVGCATNAPNDFANQAIKKINAALESTILESAAHQLSQRHWLSEHIDNFDKQYYQHIINFDSQTNDAPINTADQNKEQR
;
A
#
# COMPACT_ATOMS: atom_id res chain seq x y z
N MET A 1 87.87 -2.40 33.37
CA MET A 1 87.50 -3.34 32.34
C MET A 1 86.00 -3.51 32.51
N ASP A 2 85.23 -2.61 31.86
CA ASP A 2 83.77 -2.54 32.02
C ASP A 2 83.10 -2.83 30.68
N THR A 3 82.37 -3.90 30.64
CA THR A 3 81.58 -4.31 29.46
C THR A 3 80.15 -3.78 29.59
N ALA A 4 79.84 -2.71 28.84
CA ALA A 4 78.50 -2.17 28.73
C ALA A 4 77.64 -3.09 27.79
N ARG A 5 76.56 -3.63 28.33
CA ARG A 5 75.57 -4.38 27.60
C ARG A 5 74.53 -3.42 27.05
N TYR A 6 74.44 -3.26 25.71
CA TYR A 6 73.39 -2.56 25.04
C TYR A 6 72.18 -3.53 24.88
N PHE A 7 71.08 -3.16 25.53
CA PHE A 7 69.80 -3.87 25.42
C PHE A 7 68.95 -3.19 24.31
N CYS A 8 68.94 -3.77 23.13
CA CYS A 8 68.11 -3.27 22.02
C CYS A 8 66.66 -3.70 22.26
N LEU A 9 65.78 -2.75 22.65
CA LEU A 9 64.32 -2.96 22.68
C LEU A 9 63.78 -2.86 21.26
N LEU A 10 63.41 -4.00 20.67
CA LEU A 10 62.61 -4.03 19.44
C LEU A 10 61.16 -3.70 19.77
N PHE A 11 60.69 -2.51 19.42
CA PHE A 11 59.27 -2.15 19.42
C PHE A 11 58.62 -2.78 18.19
N LEU A 12 57.89 -3.88 18.36
CA LEU A 12 56.97 -4.46 17.36
C LEU A 12 55.74 -3.56 17.28
N ILE A 13 55.69 -2.73 16.24
CA ILE A 13 54.48 -1.96 15.90
C ILE A 13 53.46 -2.95 15.27
N PHE A 14 52.50 -3.40 16.06
CA PHE A 14 51.34 -4.09 15.52
C PHE A 14 50.44 -3.09 14.80
N SER A 15 50.58 -2.99 13.48
CA SER A 15 49.64 -2.29 12.62
C SER A 15 48.34 -3.05 12.64
N SER A 16 47.38 -2.60 13.43
CA SER A 16 46.00 -3.07 13.41
C SER A 16 45.37 -2.66 12.07
N ASN A 17 45.41 -3.51 11.07
CA ASN A 17 44.62 -3.36 9.89
C ASN A 17 43.12 -3.47 10.31
N SER A 18 42.49 -2.33 10.54
CA SER A 18 41.03 -2.25 10.63
C SER A 18 40.50 -2.61 9.26
N ILE A 19 40.06 -3.85 9.12
CA ILE A 19 39.27 -4.27 7.97
C ILE A 19 37.95 -3.48 8.09
N SER A 20 37.90 -2.33 7.42
CA SER A 20 36.66 -1.63 7.17
C SER A 20 35.81 -2.60 6.36
N GLN A 21 34.84 -3.25 7.02
CA GLN A 21 33.80 -4.00 6.33
C GLN A 21 33.08 -3.00 5.42
N SER A 22 33.43 -3.01 4.15
CA SER A 22 32.68 -2.30 3.12
C SER A 22 31.25 -2.84 3.19
N LYS A 23 30.35 -2.04 3.74
CA LYS A 23 28.91 -2.34 3.69
C LYS A 23 28.61 -2.48 2.20
N ASP A 24 28.22 -3.67 1.75
CA ASP A 24 27.91 -3.90 0.35
C ASP A 24 26.94 -2.83 -0.13
N GLN A 25 27.39 -2.02 -1.07
CA GLN A 25 26.63 -0.90 -1.59
C GLN A 25 25.43 -1.44 -2.38
N LEU A 26 24.27 -0.81 -2.24
CA LEU A 26 23.08 -1.12 -3.03
C LEU A 26 23.38 -0.99 -4.54
N THR A 27 23.31 -2.08 -5.27
CA THR A 27 23.60 -2.13 -6.71
C THR A 27 22.36 -2.25 -7.57
N GLU A 28 21.29 -2.86 -7.06
CA GLU A 28 20.06 -3.09 -7.83
C GLU A 28 18.82 -3.02 -6.92
N ILE A 29 17.70 -2.50 -7.47
CA ILE A 29 16.36 -2.60 -6.88
C ILE A 29 15.47 -3.35 -7.86
N LEU A 30 14.90 -4.47 -7.43
CA LEU A 30 13.85 -5.18 -8.16
C LEU A 30 12.47 -4.66 -7.71
N TRP A 31 11.77 -3.98 -8.62
CA TRP A 31 10.42 -3.46 -8.42
C TRP A 31 9.39 -4.52 -8.73
N LEU A 32 8.64 -4.95 -7.73
CA LEU A 32 7.52 -5.86 -7.94
C LEU A 32 6.27 -5.06 -8.34
N GLN A 33 5.54 -5.59 -9.30
CA GLN A 33 4.27 -5.05 -9.78
C GLN A 33 3.28 -6.19 -9.99
N SER A 34 1.98 -5.90 -9.92
CA SER A 34 0.91 -6.87 -10.21
C SER A 34 -0.14 -6.21 -11.08
N ASN A 35 -0.92 -6.99 -11.80
CA ASN A 35 -2.06 -6.45 -12.55
C ASN A 35 -3.21 -6.15 -11.57
N THR A 36 -3.18 -4.97 -10.97
CA THR A 36 -4.17 -4.48 -9.99
C THR A 36 -4.60 -3.06 -10.35
N PRO A 37 -5.42 -2.90 -11.40
CA PRO A 37 -5.90 -1.58 -11.79
C PRO A 37 -6.72 -0.93 -10.65
N PRO A 38 -6.69 0.40 -10.52
CA PRO A 38 -5.89 1.37 -11.26
C PRO A 38 -4.48 1.63 -10.66
N PHE A 39 -4.04 0.83 -9.69
CA PHE A 39 -2.70 0.97 -9.10
C PHE A 39 -1.60 0.63 -10.09
N HIS A 40 -1.70 -0.56 -10.67
CA HIS A 40 -0.83 -1.04 -11.74
C HIS A 40 -1.69 -1.46 -12.92
N LEU A 41 -1.33 -1.01 -14.10
CA LEU A 41 -1.97 -1.36 -15.36
C LEU A 41 -1.03 -2.23 -16.18
N ASP A 42 -1.60 -3.20 -16.89
CA ASP A 42 -0.82 -4.05 -17.78
C ASP A 42 -0.08 -3.22 -18.83
N SER A 43 1.11 -3.68 -19.23
CA SER A 43 2.03 -3.00 -20.13
C SER A 43 1.44 -2.69 -21.52
N GLY A 44 0.33 -3.29 -21.90
CA GLY A 44 -0.43 -2.99 -23.12
C GLY A 44 -1.34 -1.77 -23.01
N ASN A 45 -1.51 -1.18 -21.83
CA ASN A 45 -2.37 -0.02 -21.63
C ASN A 45 -1.59 1.28 -21.90
N THR A 46 -2.19 2.21 -22.64
CA THR A 46 -1.61 3.54 -22.89
C THR A 46 -1.65 4.45 -21.65
N GLN A 47 -2.56 4.17 -20.73
CA GLN A 47 -2.71 4.87 -19.46
C GLN A 47 -1.82 4.23 -18.39
N MET A 48 -1.15 5.05 -17.60
CA MET A 48 -0.31 4.58 -16.50
C MET A 48 -1.10 4.52 -15.21
N GLY A 49 -0.96 3.41 -14.48
CA GLY A 49 -1.49 3.26 -13.14
C GLY A 49 -0.82 4.21 -12.14
N LEU A 50 -1.49 4.44 -11.03
CA LEU A 50 -1.04 5.32 -9.95
C LEU A 50 0.39 4.95 -9.48
N CYS A 51 0.64 3.66 -9.27
CA CYS A 51 1.92 3.15 -8.77
C CYS A 51 2.94 2.94 -9.89
N ASP A 52 2.49 2.75 -11.13
CA ASP A 52 3.38 2.70 -12.30
C ASP A 52 4.04 4.05 -12.54
N ASN A 53 3.27 5.15 -12.40
CA ASN A 53 3.80 6.50 -12.51
C ASN A 53 4.84 6.78 -11.43
N LEU A 54 4.54 6.44 -10.17
CA LEU A 54 5.50 6.56 -9.06
C LEU A 54 6.79 5.77 -9.35
N THR A 55 6.66 4.50 -9.75
CA THR A 55 7.82 3.64 -10.05
C THR A 55 8.67 4.23 -11.18
N LYS A 56 8.05 4.74 -12.24
CA LYS A 56 8.74 5.38 -13.34
C LYS A 56 9.55 6.59 -12.88
N GLN A 57 8.97 7.44 -12.02
CA GLN A 57 9.65 8.61 -11.49
C GLN A 57 10.81 8.23 -10.56
N LEU A 58 10.65 7.21 -9.70
CA LEU A 58 11.71 6.69 -8.85
C LEU A 58 12.89 6.16 -9.67
N ILE A 59 12.63 5.36 -10.71
CA ILE A 59 13.65 4.85 -11.64
C ILE A 59 14.39 6.00 -12.33
N SER A 60 13.66 7.06 -12.72
CA SER A 60 14.26 8.22 -13.38
C SER A 60 15.10 9.08 -12.44
N SER A 61 14.78 9.10 -11.15
CA SER A 61 15.46 9.94 -10.14
C SER A 61 16.65 9.25 -9.49
N ILE A 62 16.59 7.93 -9.28
CA ILE A 62 17.65 7.14 -8.63
C ILE A 62 18.49 6.47 -9.72
N LYS A 63 19.54 7.16 -10.21
CA LYS A 63 20.33 6.70 -11.39
C LYS A 63 21.56 5.86 -11.06
N ASP A 64 21.95 5.84 -9.80
CA ASP A 64 23.19 5.20 -9.32
C ASP A 64 22.98 3.73 -8.90
N VAL A 65 21.80 3.16 -9.16
CA VAL A 65 21.50 1.75 -8.98
C VAL A 65 20.78 1.20 -10.22
N LYS A 66 20.94 -0.08 -10.48
CA LYS A 66 20.22 -0.77 -11.54
C LYS A 66 18.77 -0.98 -11.11
N HIS A 67 17.83 -0.81 -12.05
CA HIS A 67 16.40 -1.04 -11.80
C HIS A 67 15.86 -2.12 -12.72
N THR A 68 15.20 -3.10 -12.14
CA THR A 68 14.46 -4.13 -12.86
C THR A 68 13.00 -4.12 -12.40
N ARG A 69 12.05 -4.29 -13.32
CA ARG A 69 10.62 -4.41 -12.99
C ARG A 69 10.18 -5.84 -13.26
N LEU A 70 9.40 -6.40 -12.35
CA LEU A 70 8.87 -7.75 -12.45
C LEU A 70 7.37 -7.76 -12.16
N PHE A 71 6.57 -8.09 -13.16
CA PHE A 71 5.14 -8.33 -13.02
C PHE A 71 4.90 -9.75 -12.55
N VAL A 72 4.19 -9.89 -11.43
CA VAL A 72 3.84 -11.17 -10.83
C VAL A 72 2.48 -11.09 -10.14
N PRO A 73 1.76 -12.20 -9.99
CA PRO A 73 0.54 -12.23 -9.19
C PRO A 73 0.79 -11.70 -7.77
N GLN A 74 -0.19 -11.01 -7.20
CA GLN A 74 -0.06 -10.36 -5.88
C GLN A 74 0.37 -11.34 -4.77
N LYS A 75 -0.07 -12.58 -4.81
CA LYS A 75 0.38 -13.62 -3.85
C LYS A 75 1.88 -13.87 -3.93
N ARG A 76 2.49 -13.77 -5.12
CA ARG A 76 3.92 -13.95 -5.32
C ARG A 76 4.72 -12.76 -4.80
N ILE A 77 4.17 -11.54 -4.88
CA ILE A 77 4.76 -10.35 -4.23
C ILE A 77 4.94 -10.61 -2.74
N ASN A 78 3.86 -11.03 -2.06
CA ASN A 78 3.91 -11.34 -0.63
C ASN A 78 4.94 -12.45 -0.30
N LYS A 79 5.11 -13.44 -1.19
CA LYS A 79 6.10 -14.49 -1.04
C LYS A 79 7.53 -13.92 -1.12
N TYR A 80 7.86 -13.14 -2.15
CA TYR A 80 9.19 -12.55 -2.31
C TYR A 80 9.59 -11.64 -1.15
N ILE A 81 8.65 -10.85 -0.66
CA ILE A 81 8.87 -9.98 0.49
C ILE A 81 9.16 -10.81 1.76
N LYS A 82 8.35 -11.82 2.06
CA LYS A 82 8.53 -12.69 3.23
C LYS A 82 9.84 -13.49 3.18
N GLU A 83 10.27 -13.90 1.98
CA GLU A 83 11.52 -14.60 1.74
C GLU A 83 12.75 -13.69 1.84
N GLY A 84 12.58 -12.40 2.06
CA GLY A 84 13.69 -11.45 2.17
C GLY A 84 14.47 -11.30 0.87
N LYS A 85 13.81 -11.32 -0.29
CA LYS A 85 14.46 -10.99 -1.56
C LYS A 85 14.78 -9.49 -1.62
N ASN A 86 15.79 -9.11 -2.41
CA ASN A 86 16.15 -7.69 -2.66
C ASN A 86 15.10 -7.00 -3.52
N VAL A 87 13.90 -6.83 -2.98
CA VAL A 87 12.73 -6.33 -3.71
C VAL A 87 12.04 -5.20 -2.97
N CYS A 88 11.44 -4.28 -3.75
CA CYS A 88 10.53 -3.26 -3.27
C CYS A 88 9.19 -3.35 -4.01
N PHE A 89 8.10 -3.03 -3.31
CA PHE A 89 6.77 -2.91 -3.87
C PHE A 89 6.24 -1.49 -3.67
N PRO A 90 5.84 -0.76 -4.72
CA PRO A 90 5.60 0.69 -4.66
C PRO A 90 4.25 1.08 -4.08
N CYS A 91 3.36 0.13 -3.79
CA CYS A 91 1.99 0.41 -3.36
C CYS A 91 1.57 -0.43 -2.16
N VAL A 92 2.24 -0.25 -1.04
CA VAL A 92 1.82 -0.81 0.24
C VAL A 92 1.04 0.23 1.05
N ILE A 93 0.13 -0.23 1.91
CA ILE A 93 -0.44 0.63 2.94
C ILE A 93 0.66 0.95 3.94
N HIS A 94 0.93 2.23 4.13
CA HIS A 94 1.91 2.71 5.11
C HIS A 94 1.46 2.34 6.53
N LYS A 95 2.36 1.79 7.32
CA LYS A 95 2.14 1.47 8.73
C LYS A 95 3.23 2.11 9.59
N LYS A 96 2.85 2.51 10.80
CA LYS A 96 3.74 3.15 11.76
C LYS A 96 4.86 2.26 12.30
N SER A 97 4.54 1.01 12.59
CA SER A 97 5.53 0.09 13.10
C SER A 97 6.26 -0.54 11.92
N THR A 98 7.53 -0.72 12.07
CA THR A 98 8.34 -1.67 11.33
C THR A 98 7.72 -3.05 11.54
N ASN A 99 6.62 -3.30 10.85
CA ASN A 99 6.11 -4.65 10.77
C ASN A 99 7.22 -5.41 10.06
N GLU A 100 7.63 -6.49 10.64
CA GLU A 100 8.75 -7.38 10.34
C GLU A 100 8.90 -7.75 8.85
N VAL A 101 7.96 -7.37 8.00
CA VAL A 101 7.90 -7.72 6.57
C VAL A 101 8.36 -6.58 5.66
N TYR A 102 8.01 -5.34 5.97
CA TYR A 102 8.33 -4.16 5.15
C TYR A 102 9.05 -3.08 5.96
N THR A 103 10.13 -2.57 5.40
CA THR A 103 10.65 -1.23 5.72
C THR A 103 10.01 -0.24 4.76
N TYR A 104 9.35 0.79 5.31
CA TYR A 104 8.52 1.72 4.53
C TYR A 104 9.27 3.01 4.20
N SER A 105 9.00 3.56 3.01
CA SER A 105 9.30 4.94 2.71
C SER A 105 8.36 5.89 3.48
N ARG A 106 8.64 7.19 3.42
CA ARG A 106 7.62 8.19 3.71
C ARG A 106 6.38 7.96 2.83
N PRO A 107 5.19 8.41 3.24
CA PRO A 107 3.99 8.27 2.42
C PRO A 107 4.13 8.95 1.06
N THR A 108 3.53 8.33 0.05
CA THR A 108 3.56 8.79 -1.35
C THR A 108 2.19 9.16 -1.89
N SER A 109 1.14 8.66 -1.25
CA SER A 109 -0.25 8.81 -1.68
C SER A 109 -1.18 8.82 -0.48
N ILE A 110 -2.34 9.46 -0.64
CA ILE A 110 -3.48 9.33 0.26
C ILE A 110 -4.61 8.61 -0.47
N TYR A 111 -5.27 7.67 0.18
CA TYR A 111 -6.43 6.96 -0.36
C TYR A 111 -7.65 7.22 0.51
N PRO A 112 -8.86 7.29 -0.08
CA PRO A 112 -10.09 7.29 0.69
C PRO A 112 -10.25 5.97 1.43
N GLU A 113 -11.12 5.95 2.44
CA GLU A 113 -11.48 4.70 3.11
C GLU A 113 -12.22 3.75 2.16
N PHE A 114 -12.26 2.47 2.55
CA PHE A 114 -12.94 1.45 1.78
C PHE A 114 -14.45 1.71 1.72
N SER A 115 -15.06 1.25 0.64
CA SER A 115 -16.50 1.36 0.38
C SER A 115 -17.06 0.01 -0.04
N ILE A 116 -18.36 -0.15 0.06
CA ILE A 116 -19.06 -1.24 -0.61
C ILE A 116 -18.99 -0.97 -2.11
N ILE A 117 -18.51 -1.94 -2.85
CA ILE A 117 -18.51 -1.95 -4.33
C ILE A 117 -19.58 -2.91 -4.78
N THR A 118 -20.51 -2.41 -5.58
CA THR A 118 -21.67 -3.16 -6.07
C THR A 118 -22.11 -2.65 -7.45
N THR A 119 -23.11 -3.27 -8.04
CA THR A 119 -23.72 -2.76 -9.26
C THR A 119 -24.78 -1.69 -8.95
N ASN A 120 -25.00 -0.78 -9.90
CA ASN A 120 -26.10 0.20 -9.79
C ASN A 120 -27.48 -0.44 -9.59
N GLN A 121 -27.70 -1.67 -10.09
CA GLN A 121 -28.93 -2.43 -9.93
C GLN A 121 -29.15 -2.93 -8.51
N LYS A 122 -28.08 -3.28 -7.79
CA LYS A 122 -28.14 -3.80 -6.41
C LYS A 122 -28.05 -2.72 -5.34
N ALA A 123 -27.51 -1.55 -5.68
CA ALA A 123 -27.23 -0.47 -4.73
C ALA A 123 -28.47 -0.05 -3.92
N GLU A 124 -29.61 0.12 -4.56
CA GLU A 124 -30.85 0.52 -3.90
C GLU A 124 -31.34 -0.54 -2.89
N THR A 125 -31.23 -1.82 -3.27
CA THR A 125 -31.64 -2.93 -2.39
C THR A 125 -30.74 -2.99 -1.15
N LEU A 126 -29.43 -2.84 -1.34
CA LEU A 126 -28.45 -2.82 -0.23
C LEU A 126 -28.68 -1.64 0.71
N THR A 127 -28.88 -0.43 0.15
CA THR A 127 -29.06 0.78 0.97
C THR A 127 -30.42 0.78 1.70
N LYS A 128 -31.48 0.25 1.09
CA LYS A 128 -32.76 0.08 1.79
C LYS A 128 -32.67 -0.90 2.95
N ALA A 129 -31.87 -1.95 2.83
CA ALA A 129 -31.75 -2.97 3.87
C ALA A 129 -30.78 -2.57 4.98
N HIS A 130 -29.69 -1.85 4.67
CA HIS A 130 -28.57 -1.64 5.58
C HIS A 130 -28.16 -0.17 5.79
N GLY A 131 -28.91 0.77 5.21
CA GLY A 131 -28.69 2.22 5.36
C GLY A 131 -27.70 2.81 4.33
N ASN A 132 -27.56 4.13 4.36
CA ASN A 132 -26.58 4.88 3.58
C ASN A 132 -26.04 6.04 4.45
N PRO A 133 -24.80 5.93 4.97
CA PRO A 133 -23.79 4.87 4.77
C PRO A 133 -24.26 3.48 5.21
N ILE A 134 -23.77 2.44 4.53
CA ILE A 134 -24.13 1.05 4.82
C ILE A 134 -23.54 0.60 6.16
N ASN A 135 -24.37 -0.02 7.01
CA ASN A 135 -23.90 -0.73 8.18
C ASN A 135 -23.24 -2.06 7.74
N LEU A 136 -21.90 -2.08 7.76
CA LEU A 136 -21.11 -3.23 7.30
C LEU A 136 -21.39 -4.49 8.14
N ILE A 137 -21.58 -4.36 9.45
CA ILE A 137 -21.84 -5.49 10.35
C ILE A 137 -23.14 -6.19 9.95
N SER A 138 -24.22 -5.40 9.80
CA SER A 138 -25.52 -5.97 9.40
C SER A 138 -25.51 -6.56 7.99
N LEU A 139 -24.76 -5.96 7.06
CA LEU A 139 -24.66 -6.47 5.69
C LEU A 139 -23.89 -7.79 5.64
N LEU A 140 -22.77 -7.92 6.33
CA LEU A 140 -21.97 -9.15 6.36
C LEU A 140 -22.72 -10.32 7.01
N SER A 141 -23.64 -10.05 7.92
CA SER A 141 -24.47 -11.05 8.59
C SER A 141 -25.73 -11.42 7.82
N ASP A 142 -26.05 -10.70 6.74
CA ASP A 142 -27.26 -10.93 5.95
C ASP A 142 -27.03 -11.98 4.85
N GLU A 143 -27.57 -13.17 5.06
CA GLU A 143 -27.40 -14.33 4.18
C GLU A 143 -28.06 -14.16 2.79
N ARG A 144 -28.88 -13.12 2.59
CA ARG A 144 -29.50 -12.82 1.30
C ARG A 144 -28.52 -12.25 0.27
N PHE A 145 -27.35 -11.77 0.72
CA PHE A 145 -26.37 -11.10 -0.13
C PHE A 145 -25.02 -11.80 -0.10
N THR A 146 -24.49 -12.08 -1.27
CA THR A 146 -23.22 -12.79 -1.43
C THR A 146 -22.05 -11.83 -1.46
N TYR A 147 -21.13 -11.99 -0.53
CA TYR A 147 -19.85 -11.26 -0.43
C TYR A 147 -18.74 -11.96 -1.19
N GLY A 148 -17.87 -11.18 -1.85
CA GLY A 148 -16.63 -11.66 -2.41
C GLY A 148 -15.55 -10.59 -2.44
N GLN A 149 -14.29 -10.99 -2.35
CA GLN A 149 -13.14 -10.08 -2.39
C GLN A 149 -11.98 -10.65 -3.19
N ALA A 150 -11.09 -9.76 -3.66
CA ALA A 150 -9.79 -10.15 -4.18
C ALA A 150 -8.95 -10.80 -3.07
N ALA A 151 -8.32 -11.94 -3.36
CA ALA A 151 -7.61 -12.75 -2.35
C ALA A 151 -6.46 -12.00 -1.67
N ALA A 152 -5.82 -11.10 -2.40
CA ALA A 152 -4.71 -10.32 -1.89
C ALA A 152 -5.11 -8.98 -1.27
N ARG A 153 -6.40 -8.58 -1.36
CA ARG A 153 -6.87 -7.32 -0.75
C ARG A 153 -6.69 -7.37 0.77
N ARG A 154 -6.16 -6.30 1.31
CA ARG A 154 -5.97 -6.10 2.75
C ARG A 154 -6.69 -4.83 3.17
N PHE A 155 -7.39 -4.92 4.29
CA PHE A 155 -8.13 -3.80 4.89
C PHE A 155 -7.41 -3.29 6.14
N SER A 156 -7.96 -2.23 6.73
CA SER A 156 -7.52 -1.80 8.06
C SER A 156 -7.78 -2.90 9.10
N PRO A 157 -7.04 -2.94 10.21
CA PRO A 157 -7.29 -3.92 11.29
C PRO A 157 -8.75 -3.91 11.78
N HIS A 158 -9.35 -2.72 11.87
CA HIS A 158 -10.75 -2.56 12.26
C HIS A 158 -11.73 -3.23 11.28
N ILE A 159 -11.58 -2.97 9.97
CA ILE A 159 -12.43 -3.60 8.94
C ILE A 159 -12.20 -5.11 8.88
N ASN A 160 -10.96 -5.59 8.99
CA ASN A 160 -10.68 -7.03 9.04
C ASN A 160 -11.39 -7.69 10.23
N MET A 161 -11.33 -7.09 11.42
CA MET A 161 -12.03 -7.61 12.62
C MET A 161 -13.56 -7.67 12.40
N ILE A 162 -14.15 -6.67 11.76
CA ILE A 162 -15.57 -6.69 11.42
C ILE A 162 -15.88 -7.83 10.46
N ILE A 163 -15.10 -8.02 9.41
CA ILE A 163 -15.29 -9.12 8.46
C ILE A 163 -15.20 -10.47 9.17
N GLU A 164 -14.16 -10.69 9.95
CA GLU A 164 -13.92 -11.96 10.68
C GLU A 164 -15.04 -12.30 11.65
N ASN A 165 -15.61 -11.29 12.34
CA ASN A 165 -16.63 -11.49 13.37
C ASN A 165 -18.08 -11.51 12.82
N SER A 166 -18.32 -10.89 11.66
CA SER A 166 -19.67 -10.65 11.17
C SER A 166 -20.01 -11.41 9.91
N LEU A 167 -19.03 -11.96 9.20
CA LEU A 167 -19.29 -12.73 7.97
C LEU A 167 -20.01 -14.02 8.35
N SER A 168 -21.23 -14.19 7.86
CA SER A 168 -21.98 -15.42 8.09
C SER A 168 -21.29 -16.62 7.41
N HIS A 169 -21.43 -17.82 7.99
CA HIS A 169 -20.85 -19.06 7.44
C HIS A 169 -21.41 -19.43 6.06
N HIS A 170 -22.55 -18.90 5.67
CA HIS A 170 -23.18 -19.11 4.37
C HIS A 170 -22.66 -18.12 3.31
N ASN A 171 -22.16 -16.96 3.72
CA ASN A 171 -21.50 -16.01 2.86
C ASN A 171 -20.04 -16.44 2.69
N VAL A 172 -19.81 -17.42 1.83
CA VAL A 172 -18.46 -17.84 1.49
C VAL A 172 -17.74 -16.64 0.89
N SER A 173 -16.79 -16.09 1.63
CA SER A 173 -15.84 -15.17 1.10
C SER A 173 -15.09 -15.85 -0.05
N LEU A 174 -15.59 -15.66 -1.27
CA LEU A 174 -14.88 -16.13 -2.45
C LEU A 174 -13.62 -15.29 -2.60
N SER A 175 -12.55 -15.77 -1.98
CA SER A 175 -11.21 -15.22 -2.18
C SER A 175 -10.76 -15.58 -3.60
N LEU A 176 -10.98 -14.66 -4.53
CA LEU A 176 -10.69 -14.85 -5.94
C LEU A 176 -9.21 -14.56 -6.20
N SER A 177 -8.49 -15.57 -6.66
CA SER A 177 -7.08 -15.47 -7.02
C SER A 177 -6.93 -15.58 -8.54
N SER A 178 -6.40 -14.54 -9.15
CA SER A 178 -6.05 -14.48 -10.58
C SER A 178 -4.91 -13.48 -10.77
N ASP A 179 -4.46 -13.31 -12.00
CA ASP A 179 -3.49 -12.24 -12.34
C ASP A 179 -4.15 -10.85 -12.28
N ASN A 180 -5.48 -10.77 -12.45
CA ASN A 180 -6.30 -9.56 -12.29
C ASN A 180 -7.46 -9.83 -11.32
N GLU A 181 -7.14 -9.94 -10.03
CA GLU A 181 -8.13 -10.28 -8.99
C GLU A 181 -9.27 -9.26 -8.92
N SER A 182 -8.98 -7.97 -9.04
CA SER A 182 -10.02 -6.92 -8.99
C SER A 182 -10.95 -6.99 -10.18
N GLY A 183 -10.45 -7.23 -11.40
CA GLY A 183 -11.27 -7.42 -12.60
C GLY A 183 -12.22 -8.61 -12.45
N VAL A 184 -11.73 -9.73 -11.93
CA VAL A 184 -12.56 -10.92 -11.69
C VAL A 184 -13.68 -10.64 -10.67
N VAL A 185 -13.41 -9.88 -9.61
CA VAL A 185 -14.45 -9.46 -8.65
C VAL A 185 -15.53 -8.63 -9.35
N ILE A 186 -15.12 -7.63 -10.14
CA ILE A 186 -16.05 -6.77 -10.88
C ILE A 186 -16.91 -7.56 -11.88
N ASP A 187 -16.29 -8.48 -12.62
CA ASP A 187 -17.03 -9.34 -13.57
C ASP A 187 -18.07 -10.21 -12.86
N ARG A 188 -17.74 -10.75 -11.69
CA ARG A 188 -18.68 -11.52 -10.88
C ARG A 188 -19.82 -10.68 -10.32
N LEU A 189 -19.58 -9.43 -9.93
CA LEU A 189 -20.63 -8.48 -9.58
C LEU A 189 -21.55 -8.21 -10.76
N ARG A 190 -21.00 -7.95 -11.95
CA ARG A 190 -21.77 -7.68 -13.17
C ARG A 190 -22.64 -8.87 -13.62
N HIS A 191 -22.16 -10.09 -13.39
CA HIS A 191 -22.90 -11.32 -13.72
C HIS A 191 -23.82 -11.83 -12.60
N GLY A 192 -23.88 -11.11 -11.45
CA GLY A 192 -24.75 -11.48 -10.33
C GLY A 192 -24.29 -12.68 -9.52
N PHE A 193 -23.04 -13.13 -9.68
CA PHE A 193 -22.41 -14.14 -8.81
C PHE A 193 -22.02 -13.60 -7.45
N LEU A 194 -21.83 -12.29 -7.35
CA LEU A 194 -21.63 -11.55 -6.12
C LEU A 194 -22.62 -10.39 -6.07
N ASP A 195 -23.08 -10.06 -4.89
CA ASP A 195 -23.91 -8.88 -4.68
C ASP A 195 -23.06 -7.66 -4.29
N TYR A 196 -21.98 -7.87 -3.55
CA TYR A 196 -21.08 -6.79 -3.13
C TYR A 196 -19.67 -7.28 -2.84
N SER A 197 -18.77 -6.30 -2.83
CA SER A 197 -17.36 -6.44 -2.41
C SER A 197 -16.96 -5.23 -1.57
N LEU A 198 -15.78 -5.27 -0.97
CA LEU A 198 -15.14 -4.11 -0.35
C LEU A 198 -13.91 -3.74 -1.15
N ASP A 199 -13.80 -2.48 -1.53
CA ASP A 199 -12.61 -1.93 -2.19
C ASP A 199 -12.62 -0.39 -2.07
N TYR A 200 -11.61 0.25 -2.66
CA TYR A 200 -11.57 1.70 -2.75
C TYR A 200 -12.63 2.24 -3.72
N PRO A 201 -13.27 3.39 -3.44
CA PRO A 201 -14.32 3.94 -4.30
C PRO A 201 -13.85 4.25 -5.73
N PHE A 202 -12.59 4.64 -5.93
CA PHE A 202 -12.02 4.90 -7.27
C PHE A 202 -11.92 3.64 -8.16
N MET A 203 -12.07 2.44 -7.59
CA MET A 203 -12.22 1.21 -8.38
C MET A 203 -13.48 1.26 -9.25
N ALA A 204 -14.59 1.76 -8.71
CA ALA A 204 -15.83 1.92 -9.48
C ALA A 204 -15.62 2.89 -10.65
N SER A 205 -14.96 4.04 -10.41
CA SER A 205 -14.64 5.02 -11.47
C SER A 205 -13.81 4.40 -12.59
N TYR A 206 -12.74 3.67 -12.23
CA TYR A 206 -11.89 2.97 -13.21
C TYR A 206 -12.68 1.99 -14.09
N PHE A 207 -13.41 1.06 -13.49
CA PHE A 207 -14.12 0.03 -14.24
C PHE A 207 -15.29 0.57 -15.05
N ASN A 208 -15.84 1.73 -14.70
CA ASN A 208 -16.89 2.39 -15.49
C ASN A 208 -16.35 3.08 -16.75
N GLN A 209 -15.06 3.35 -16.87
CA GLN A 209 -14.45 3.85 -18.11
C GLN A 209 -14.54 2.82 -19.25
N GLN A 210 -14.70 1.54 -18.93
CA GLN A 210 -14.80 0.44 -19.88
C GLN A 210 -16.15 0.35 -20.63
N GLN A 211 -17.05 1.32 -20.49
CA GLN A 211 -18.33 1.41 -21.20
C GLN A 211 -19.23 0.15 -21.09
N HIS A 212 -19.20 -0.54 -19.96
CA HIS A 212 -20.10 -1.66 -19.71
C HIS A 212 -21.51 -1.17 -19.36
N PRO A 213 -22.62 -1.85 -19.82
CA PRO A 213 -23.99 -1.43 -19.53
C PRO A 213 -24.33 -1.45 -18.04
N ILE A 214 -23.80 -2.41 -17.29
CA ILE A 214 -23.98 -2.49 -15.83
C ILE A 214 -22.86 -1.66 -15.18
N LYS A 215 -23.24 -0.56 -14.54
CA LYS A 215 -22.31 0.33 -13.86
C LYS A 215 -21.99 -0.18 -12.46
N ILE A 216 -20.75 0.01 -12.08
CA ILE A 216 -20.29 -0.24 -10.72
C ILE A 216 -20.41 1.05 -9.92
N VAL A 217 -20.88 0.93 -8.69
CA VAL A 217 -21.03 2.07 -7.76
C VAL A 217 -20.34 1.76 -6.45
N SER A 218 -19.94 2.81 -5.75
CA SER A 218 -19.39 2.74 -4.41
C SER A 218 -20.38 3.35 -3.40
N ILE A 219 -20.57 2.68 -2.26
CA ILE A 219 -21.44 3.16 -1.18
C ILE A 219 -20.59 3.24 0.09
N PRO A 220 -20.58 4.39 0.81
CA PRO A 220 -19.82 4.54 2.05
C PRO A 220 -20.21 3.50 3.12
N ILE A 221 -19.27 3.16 3.98
CA ILE A 221 -19.46 2.26 5.13
C ILE A 221 -19.61 3.08 6.40
N ALA A 222 -20.62 2.77 7.21
CA ALA A 222 -20.90 3.51 8.46
C ALA A 222 -19.78 3.36 9.51
N GLN A 223 -19.05 2.23 9.50
CA GLN A 223 -17.96 1.94 10.42
C GLN A 223 -16.61 2.57 10.00
N ASN A 224 -16.57 3.33 8.93
CA ASN A 224 -15.36 4.08 8.55
C ASN A 224 -15.04 5.17 9.60
N THR A 225 -13.76 5.37 9.87
CA THR A 225 -13.27 6.33 10.86
C THR A 225 -13.05 7.73 10.28
N ARG A 226 -13.33 7.93 8.98
CA ARG A 226 -13.07 9.15 8.21
C ARG A 226 -11.58 9.51 8.14
N SER A 227 -10.72 8.55 8.31
CA SER A 227 -9.28 8.72 8.18
C SER A 227 -8.81 8.34 6.78
N LEU A 228 -7.82 9.08 6.26
CA LEU A 228 -7.19 8.73 4.99
C LEU A 228 -6.20 7.57 5.18
N ILE A 229 -6.21 6.65 4.21
CA ILE A 229 -5.23 5.58 4.16
C ILE A 229 -3.99 6.12 3.42
N LYS A 230 -2.80 5.97 4.02
CA LYS A 230 -1.56 6.41 3.39
C LYS A 230 -0.93 5.25 2.62
N GLY A 231 -0.51 5.53 1.38
CA GLY A 231 0.29 4.61 0.58
C GLY A 231 1.78 4.93 0.69
N ALA A 232 2.63 3.92 0.53
CA ALA A 232 4.08 4.07 0.56
C ALA A 232 4.77 3.04 -0.34
N VAL A 233 6.09 3.19 -0.52
CA VAL A 233 6.94 2.11 -1.00
C VAL A 233 7.36 1.25 0.17
N GLY A 234 7.26 -0.07 0.02
CA GLY A 234 7.76 -1.03 1.01
C GLY A 234 8.84 -1.91 0.41
N CYS A 235 9.98 -2.02 1.08
CA CYS A 235 11.06 -2.95 0.73
C CYS A 235 11.14 -4.08 1.75
N ALA A 236 11.59 -5.27 1.33
CA ALA A 236 11.66 -6.45 2.19
C ALA A 236 12.63 -6.23 3.35
N THR A 237 12.13 -6.17 4.59
CA THR A 237 12.95 -5.88 5.78
C THR A 237 14.05 -6.91 6.01
N ASN A 238 13.76 -8.18 5.76
CA ASN A 238 14.70 -9.30 6.00
C ASN A 238 15.64 -9.55 4.81
N ALA A 239 15.69 -8.65 3.82
CA ALA A 239 16.63 -8.77 2.72
C ALA A 239 18.09 -8.59 3.20
N PRO A 240 19.05 -9.36 2.64
CA PRO A 240 20.44 -9.32 3.09
C PRO A 240 21.11 -7.96 2.83
N ASN A 241 22.27 -7.76 3.44
CA ASN A 241 23.16 -6.61 3.22
C ASN A 241 22.51 -5.25 3.51
N ASP A 242 21.58 -5.18 4.47
CA ASP A 242 20.86 -3.94 4.82
C ASP A 242 20.11 -3.31 3.64
N PHE A 243 19.72 -4.15 2.67
CA PHE A 243 19.09 -3.73 1.41
C PHE A 243 17.92 -2.77 1.63
N ALA A 244 17.00 -3.14 2.52
CA ALA A 244 15.78 -2.36 2.74
C ALA A 244 16.08 -0.93 3.19
N ASN A 245 16.98 -0.74 4.17
CA ASN A 245 17.34 0.58 4.68
C ASN A 245 18.09 1.40 3.62
N GLN A 246 19.00 0.78 2.87
CA GLN A 246 19.71 1.46 1.78
C GLN A 246 18.76 1.90 0.65
N ALA A 247 17.83 1.02 0.25
CA ALA A 247 16.84 1.31 -0.78
C ALA A 247 15.87 2.42 -0.31
N ILE A 248 15.31 2.31 0.90
CA ILE A 248 14.39 3.30 1.44
C ILE A 248 15.05 4.67 1.62
N LYS A 249 16.31 4.72 2.02
CA LYS A 249 17.06 5.99 2.10
C LYS A 249 17.13 6.70 0.75
N LYS A 250 17.47 5.97 -0.33
CA LYS A 250 17.52 6.54 -1.70
C LYS A 250 16.12 6.93 -2.19
N ILE A 251 15.13 6.09 -1.93
CA ILE A 251 13.73 6.35 -2.28
C ILE A 251 13.23 7.62 -1.60
N ASN A 252 13.44 7.77 -0.29
CA ASN A 252 13.01 8.97 0.45
C ASN A 252 13.70 10.22 -0.08
N ALA A 253 15.00 10.17 -0.35
CA ALA A 253 15.72 11.30 -0.93
C ALA A 253 15.13 11.71 -2.30
N ALA A 254 14.80 10.75 -3.18
CA ALA A 254 14.15 11.04 -4.47
C ALA A 254 12.73 11.57 -4.30
N LEU A 255 11.95 11.01 -3.37
CA LEU A 255 10.60 11.49 -3.06
C LEU A 255 10.61 12.95 -2.63
N GLU A 256 11.46 13.31 -1.69
CA GLU A 256 11.56 14.66 -1.12
C GLU A 256 12.11 15.68 -2.11
N SER A 257 13.15 15.32 -2.85
CA SER A 257 13.83 16.29 -3.72
C SER A 257 13.15 16.55 -5.05
N THR A 258 12.43 15.57 -5.61
CA THR A 258 11.99 15.65 -7.01
C THR A 258 10.60 15.13 -7.31
N ILE A 259 10.04 14.22 -6.50
CA ILE A 259 8.83 13.48 -6.93
C ILE A 259 7.56 14.07 -6.35
N LEU A 260 7.45 14.17 -5.02
CA LEU A 260 6.17 14.47 -4.37
C LEU A 260 5.56 15.81 -4.77
N GLU A 261 6.39 16.81 -5.04
CA GLU A 261 5.95 18.14 -5.51
C GLU A 261 5.94 18.26 -7.04
N SER A 262 6.36 17.22 -7.78
CA SER A 262 6.36 17.28 -9.24
C SER A 262 4.94 17.33 -9.80
N ALA A 263 4.75 18.13 -10.87
CA ALA A 263 3.48 18.18 -11.59
C ALA A 263 3.04 16.80 -12.08
N ALA A 264 3.97 15.98 -12.56
CA ALA A 264 3.67 14.64 -13.07
C ALA A 264 3.11 13.72 -11.99
N HIS A 265 3.66 13.75 -10.77
CA HIS A 265 3.16 12.95 -9.66
C HIS A 265 1.80 13.47 -9.18
N GLN A 266 1.68 14.78 -8.93
CA GLN A 266 0.44 15.39 -8.46
C GLN A 266 -0.72 15.22 -9.44
N LEU A 267 -0.50 15.36 -10.74
CA LEU A 267 -1.53 15.12 -11.76
C LEU A 267 -1.99 13.65 -11.75
N SER A 268 -1.07 12.70 -11.60
CA SER A 268 -1.43 11.29 -11.48
C SER A 268 -2.26 11.02 -10.21
N GLN A 269 -1.90 11.63 -9.08
CA GLN A 269 -2.67 11.52 -7.83
C GLN A 269 -4.08 12.10 -8.00
N ARG A 270 -4.21 13.32 -8.54
CA ARG A 270 -5.50 13.97 -8.77
C ARG A 270 -6.38 13.17 -9.72
N HIS A 271 -5.81 12.65 -10.81
CA HIS A 271 -6.56 11.88 -11.80
C HIS A 271 -7.36 10.72 -11.19
N TRP A 272 -6.76 10.00 -10.23
CA TRP A 272 -7.38 8.82 -9.64
C TRP A 272 -8.14 9.09 -8.34
N LEU A 273 -7.78 10.13 -7.59
CA LEU A 273 -8.15 10.24 -6.18
C LEU A 273 -8.98 11.49 -5.84
N SER A 274 -8.89 12.56 -6.65
CA SER A 274 -9.49 13.84 -6.27
C SER A 274 -11.02 13.81 -6.18
N GLU A 275 -11.70 12.98 -6.97
CA GLU A 275 -13.16 12.82 -6.91
C GLU A 275 -13.65 12.07 -5.65
N HIS A 276 -12.74 11.45 -4.92
CA HIS A 276 -13.05 10.57 -3.79
C HIS A 276 -12.52 11.09 -2.45
N ILE A 277 -11.83 12.23 -2.45
CA ILE A 277 -11.24 12.84 -1.26
C ILE A 277 -11.58 14.34 -1.25
N ASP A 278 -12.39 14.74 -0.27
CA ASP A 278 -12.74 16.15 -0.09
C ASP A 278 -11.50 17.02 0.14
N ASN A 279 -11.43 18.17 -0.55
CA ASN A 279 -10.28 19.05 -0.47
C ASN A 279 -8.94 18.35 -0.73
N PHE A 280 -8.89 17.48 -1.75
CA PHE A 280 -7.76 16.62 -2.04
C PHE A 280 -6.40 17.34 -1.95
N ASP A 281 -6.21 18.48 -2.57
CA ASP A 281 -4.92 19.20 -2.57
C ASP A 281 -4.48 19.61 -1.17
N LYS A 282 -5.41 20.06 -0.31
CA LYS A 282 -5.13 20.37 1.10
C LYS A 282 -4.74 19.11 1.86
N GLN A 283 -5.47 18.01 1.68
CA GLN A 283 -5.19 16.74 2.34
C GLN A 283 -3.85 16.15 1.87
N TYR A 284 -3.58 16.21 0.57
CA TYR A 284 -2.31 15.77 -0.01
C TYR A 284 -1.14 16.58 0.58
N TYR A 285 -1.24 17.89 0.59
CA TYR A 285 -0.21 18.75 1.17
C TYR A 285 0.03 18.42 2.65
N GLN A 286 -1.02 18.28 3.44
CA GLN A 286 -0.94 18.01 4.88
C GLN A 286 -0.36 16.63 5.19
N HIS A 287 -0.76 15.60 4.46
CA HIS A 287 -0.44 14.21 4.79
C HIS A 287 0.75 13.63 4.02
N ILE A 288 1.15 14.26 2.91
CA ILE A 288 2.25 13.79 2.05
C ILE A 288 3.41 14.77 2.04
N ILE A 289 3.17 16.05 1.71
CA ILE A 289 4.24 17.05 1.62
C ILE A 289 4.76 17.38 3.03
N ASN A 290 3.88 17.79 3.93
CA ASN A 290 4.20 18.12 5.33
C ASN A 290 4.19 16.90 6.26
N PHE A 291 4.41 15.71 5.72
CA PHE A 291 4.48 14.52 6.54
C PHE A 291 5.68 14.58 7.50
N ASP A 292 5.40 14.68 8.80
CA ASP A 292 6.38 14.53 9.85
C ASP A 292 6.19 13.16 10.52
N SER A 293 7.23 12.35 10.48
CA SER A 293 7.21 11.00 11.05
C SER A 293 7.05 11.01 12.58
N GLN A 294 7.35 12.14 13.25
CA GLN A 294 7.30 12.25 14.70
C GLN A 294 5.95 12.77 15.23
N THR A 295 5.26 13.63 14.50
CA THR A 295 4.04 14.32 14.98
C THR A 295 2.73 13.64 14.58
N ASN A 296 2.72 12.81 13.56
CA ASN A 296 1.50 12.12 13.11
C ASN A 296 1.13 10.88 13.94
N ASP A 297 1.71 10.73 15.13
CA ASP A 297 1.69 9.52 15.93
C ASP A 297 0.93 9.60 17.26
N ALA A 298 0.16 10.67 17.50
CA ALA A 298 -0.73 10.69 18.67
C ALA A 298 -1.77 9.56 18.54
N PRO A 299 -1.88 8.65 19.51
CA PRO A 299 -2.97 7.68 19.53
C PRO A 299 -4.28 8.47 19.58
N ILE A 300 -5.26 8.07 18.77
CA ILE A 300 -6.63 8.55 18.90
C ILE A 300 -7.04 8.19 20.33
N ASN A 301 -7.22 9.20 21.16
CA ASN A 301 -7.59 9.04 22.57
C ASN A 301 -9.01 8.48 22.60
N THR A 302 -9.15 7.20 22.89
CA THR A 302 -10.43 6.50 23.06
C THR A 302 -11.18 6.94 24.34
N ALA A 303 -10.74 8.02 25.00
CA ALA A 303 -11.30 8.49 26.26
C ALA A 303 -12.58 9.36 26.14
N ASP A 304 -12.95 9.81 24.93
CA ASP A 304 -14.12 10.69 24.76
C ASP A 304 -15.45 9.96 24.45
N GLN A 305 -15.44 8.64 24.29
CA GLN A 305 -16.68 7.90 24.01
C GLN A 305 -17.47 7.49 25.26
N ASN A 306 -16.98 7.78 26.48
CA ASN A 306 -17.67 7.41 27.73
C ASN A 306 -18.43 8.55 28.39
N LYS A 307 -18.62 9.70 27.75
CA LYS A 307 -19.37 10.85 28.34
C LYS A 307 -20.78 11.04 27.82
N GLU A 308 -21.26 10.26 26.85
CA GLU A 308 -22.65 10.37 26.36
C GLU A 308 -23.59 9.24 26.79
N GLN A 309 -23.19 8.42 27.76
CA GLN A 309 -24.08 7.45 28.42
C GLN A 309 -24.11 7.66 29.94
N ARG A 310 -24.59 8.82 30.36
CA ARG A 310 -25.14 9.00 31.71
C ARG A 310 -26.34 9.93 31.67
#